data_276705581152d89a52c54c82888fab54
#
_entry.id   276705581152d89a52c54c82888fab54
#
_cell.length_a   1.000
_cell.length_b   1.000
_cell.length_c   1.000
_cell.angle_alpha   90.00
_cell.angle_beta   90.00
_cell.angle_gamma   90.00
#
_symmetry.space_group_name_H-M   'P 1'
#
loop_
_entity.id
_entity.type
_entity.pdbx_description
1 polymer ?
#
loop_
_entity_poly.entity_id
_entity_poly.type
_entity_poly.pdbx_seq_one_letter_code
_entity_poly.pdbx_strand_id
1 'polypeptide(L)'
;MRIAAAVLCGFFMDLCLGDPDWMPHPVIYMGKAISALEKFLRRKFPDTQKGLLMAGAALAAILPLGSFLIAAAVIYLAGLVHPVLAFLLETLWCWQALAVKGLYTESMRVKKKLEEQDLPGARSAVARIVGRDTQNLDAAGVAKAAIETVAENFSDGVAAPLFYLVIGGAPLGLCYKAINTMDSMVGYKNDRYLYFGRAAAKLDDVANYIPARISAFLMMFAALLTGQNAKHAFQIWKRDRYNHASPNSAQTESVAAGALDILLAGDAWYFGKLVKKPTIGENLRPVEAADIMRINRMMITASLIALVLFLAVRCVLCILL
;
A
#
# COMPACT_ATOMS: atom_id res chain seq x y z
N MET A 1 7.88 -21.39 -13.19
CA MET A 1 6.50 -21.88 -13.00
C MET A 1 6.06 -21.93 -11.52
N ARG A 2 6.88 -22.47 -10.58
CA ARG A 2 6.53 -22.55 -9.13
C ARG A 2 6.09 -21.20 -8.54
N ILE A 3 6.85 -20.12 -8.74
CA ILE A 3 6.52 -18.78 -8.25
C ILE A 3 5.16 -18.31 -8.79
N ALA A 4 4.89 -18.48 -10.09
CA ALA A 4 3.62 -18.08 -10.68
C ALA A 4 2.41 -18.78 -10.02
N ALA A 5 2.53 -20.09 -9.77
CA ALA A 5 1.51 -20.85 -9.06
C ALA A 5 1.34 -20.39 -7.60
N ALA A 6 2.45 -20.12 -6.89
CA ALA A 6 2.40 -19.63 -5.51
C ALA A 6 1.75 -18.24 -5.42
N VAL A 7 2.07 -17.33 -6.34
CA VAL A 7 1.45 -15.99 -6.43
C VAL A 7 -0.04 -16.10 -6.73
N LEU A 8 -0.43 -16.95 -7.69
CA LEU A 8 -1.84 -17.19 -8.02
C LEU A 8 -2.63 -17.70 -6.81
N CYS A 9 -2.13 -18.74 -6.15
CA CYS A 9 -2.76 -19.29 -4.95
C CYS A 9 -2.80 -18.26 -3.81
N GLY A 10 -1.69 -17.56 -3.55
CA GLY A 10 -1.62 -16.52 -2.51
C GLY A 10 -2.59 -15.38 -2.74
N PHE A 11 -2.76 -14.92 -3.99
CA PHE A 11 -3.73 -13.88 -4.33
C PHE A 11 -5.17 -14.31 -4.04
N PHE A 12 -5.56 -15.53 -4.43
CA PHE A 12 -6.90 -16.02 -4.12
C PHE A 12 -7.11 -16.28 -2.63
N MET A 13 -6.05 -16.69 -1.90
CA MET A 13 -6.12 -16.80 -0.44
C MET A 13 -6.35 -15.42 0.21
N ASP A 14 -5.64 -14.36 -0.22
CA ASP A 14 -5.91 -13.01 0.27
C ASP A 14 -7.35 -12.59 -0.05
N LEU A 15 -7.79 -12.74 -1.28
CA LEU A 15 -9.13 -12.33 -1.71
C LEU A 15 -10.25 -13.03 -0.92
N CYS A 16 -10.08 -14.30 -0.56
CA CYS A 16 -11.07 -15.11 0.15
C CYS A 16 -10.97 -14.96 1.68
N LEU A 17 -9.77 -15.07 2.23
CA LEU A 17 -9.54 -15.18 3.68
C LEU A 17 -9.17 -13.82 4.33
N GLY A 18 -8.47 -12.93 3.60
CA GLY A 18 -7.87 -11.73 4.17
C GLY A 18 -6.76 -12.07 5.17
N ASP A 19 -6.55 -11.21 6.16
CA ASP A 19 -5.55 -11.39 7.22
C ASP A 19 -6.24 -11.71 8.55
N PRO A 20 -6.37 -12.99 8.93
CA PRO A 20 -6.97 -13.37 10.21
C PRO A 20 -6.13 -12.88 11.41
N ASP A 21 -6.76 -12.28 12.41
CA ASP A 21 -6.09 -11.68 13.58
C ASP A 21 -5.25 -12.69 14.39
N TRP A 22 -5.59 -13.97 14.34
CA TRP A 22 -4.89 -15.04 15.07
C TRP A 22 -3.59 -15.50 14.40
N MET A 23 -3.39 -15.16 13.12
CA MET A 23 -2.25 -15.65 12.35
C MET A 23 -1.02 -14.74 12.49
N PRO A 24 0.17 -15.31 12.78
CA PRO A 24 1.41 -14.55 12.77
C PRO A 24 1.63 -13.90 11.40
N HIS A 25 1.82 -12.58 11.36
CA HIS A 25 1.98 -11.83 10.12
C HIS A 25 3.38 -11.21 10.01
N PRO A 26 4.09 -11.36 8.87
CA PRO A 26 5.46 -10.83 8.69
C PRO A 26 5.58 -9.35 9.01
N VAL A 27 4.59 -8.53 8.67
CA VAL A 27 4.57 -7.08 8.94
C VAL A 27 4.67 -6.76 10.44
N ILE A 28 4.07 -7.59 11.31
CA ILE A 28 4.18 -7.41 12.77
C ILE A 28 5.63 -7.59 13.22
N TYR A 29 6.31 -8.60 12.70
CA TYR A 29 7.73 -8.85 13.01
C TYR A 29 8.63 -7.78 12.40
N MET A 30 8.33 -7.30 11.18
CA MET A 30 9.01 -6.15 10.57
C MET A 30 8.84 -4.90 11.43
N GLY A 31 7.64 -4.60 11.93
CA GLY A 31 7.39 -3.46 12.82
C GLY A 31 8.18 -3.55 14.13
N LYS A 32 8.25 -4.75 14.75
CA LYS A 32 9.08 -4.98 15.93
C LYS A 32 10.57 -4.80 15.63
N ALA A 33 11.04 -5.31 14.48
CA ALA A 33 12.42 -5.17 14.03
C ALA A 33 12.78 -3.70 13.76
N ILE A 34 11.88 -2.92 13.11
CA ILE A 34 12.06 -1.47 12.90
C ILE A 34 12.27 -0.77 14.24
N SER A 35 11.38 -1.01 15.23
CA SER A 35 11.46 -0.37 16.54
C SER A 35 12.75 -0.75 17.29
N ALA A 36 13.16 -2.01 17.21
CA ALA A 36 14.38 -2.49 17.84
C ALA A 36 15.64 -1.90 17.17
N LEU A 37 15.69 -1.91 15.83
CA LEU A 37 16.78 -1.33 15.05
C LEU A 37 16.86 0.19 15.22
N GLU A 38 15.73 0.91 15.23
CA GLU A 38 15.71 2.35 15.52
C GLU A 38 16.39 2.63 16.88
N LYS A 39 15.95 1.93 17.94
CA LYS A 39 16.53 2.09 19.28
C LYS A 39 18.02 1.77 19.33
N PHE A 40 18.45 0.72 18.63
CA PHE A 40 19.85 0.32 18.58
C PHE A 40 20.70 1.34 17.78
N LEU A 41 20.25 1.72 16.58
CA LEU A 41 21.00 2.61 15.69
C LEU A 41 21.11 4.03 16.27
N ARG A 42 20.05 4.56 16.89
CA ARG A 42 20.11 5.85 17.57
C ARG A 42 21.10 5.89 18.74
N ARG A 43 21.44 4.74 19.33
CA ARG A 43 22.49 4.65 20.37
C ARG A 43 23.90 4.54 19.80
N LYS A 44 24.04 4.02 18.58
CA LYS A 44 25.34 3.79 17.93
C LYS A 44 25.82 5.00 17.13
N PHE A 45 24.92 5.81 16.61
CA PHE A 45 25.23 7.00 15.83
C PHE A 45 25.03 8.26 16.67
N PRO A 46 25.83 9.33 16.47
CA PRO A 46 25.67 10.58 17.22
C PRO A 46 24.32 11.24 16.94
N ASP A 47 23.77 11.93 17.93
CA ASP A 47 22.50 12.68 17.82
C ASP A 47 22.73 14.01 17.09
N THR A 48 23.17 13.91 15.86
CA THR A 48 23.38 15.02 14.91
C THR A 48 22.60 14.73 13.63
N GLN A 49 22.34 15.73 12.82
CA GLN A 49 21.67 15.55 11.53
C GLN A 49 22.34 14.47 10.67
N LYS A 50 23.69 14.49 10.56
CA LYS A 50 24.46 13.50 9.82
C LYS A 50 24.36 12.10 10.46
N GLY A 51 24.48 12.02 11.79
CA GLY A 51 24.37 10.74 12.50
C GLY A 51 22.99 10.10 12.33
N LEU A 52 21.92 10.89 12.42
CA LEU A 52 20.56 10.41 12.20
C LEU A 52 20.32 9.97 10.75
N LEU A 53 20.87 10.69 9.77
CA LEU A 53 20.81 10.27 8.36
C LEU A 53 21.54 8.94 8.12
N MET A 54 22.72 8.75 8.72
CA MET A 54 23.47 7.49 8.63
C MET A 54 22.75 6.34 9.32
N ALA A 55 22.19 6.58 10.50
CA ALA A 55 21.38 5.59 11.22
C ALA A 55 20.14 5.17 10.43
N GLY A 56 19.44 6.13 9.83
CA GLY A 56 18.29 5.87 8.96
C GLY A 56 18.68 5.13 7.67
N ALA A 57 19.81 5.45 7.06
CA ALA A 57 20.33 4.73 5.89
C ALA A 57 20.71 3.29 6.24
N ALA A 58 21.30 3.06 7.41
CA ALA A 58 21.58 1.72 7.90
C ALA A 58 20.29 0.90 8.12
N LEU A 59 19.26 1.50 8.71
CA LEU A 59 17.94 0.86 8.84
C LEU A 59 17.36 0.51 7.47
N ALA A 60 17.41 1.45 6.52
CA ALA A 60 16.89 1.28 5.16
C ALA A 60 17.63 0.20 4.33
N ALA A 61 18.86 -0.12 4.69
CA ALA A 61 19.61 -1.22 4.08
C ALA A 61 19.36 -2.56 4.82
N ILE A 62 19.45 -2.56 6.15
CA ILE A 62 19.43 -3.78 6.96
C ILE A 62 18.07 -4.47 6.90
N LEU A 63 16.97 -3.72 7.04
CA LEU A 63 15.65 -4.34 7.16
C LEU A 63 15.17 -4.99 5.87
N PRO A 64 15.17 -4.33 4.70
CA PRO A 64 14.74 -4.95 3.46
C PRO A 64 15.63 -6.10 3.03
N LEU A 65 16.98 -5.93 3.12
CA LEU A 65 17.92 -6.97 2.77
C LEU A 65 17.79 -8.17 3.72
N GLY A 66 17.66 -7.94 5.02
CA GLY A 66 17.41 -8.99 6.02
C GLY A 66 16.12 -9.74 5.74
N SER A 67 15.04 -9.03 5.43
CA SER A 67 13.74 -9.64 5.07
C SER A 67 13.86 -10.52 3.82
N PHE A 68 14.55 -10.04 2.80
CA PHE A 68 14.85 -10.83 1.59
C PHE A 68 15.65 -12.09 1.90
N LEU A 69 16.79 -11.95 2.59
CA LEU A 69 17.70 -13.05 2.86
C LEU A 69 17.06 -14.11 3.77
N ILE A 70 16.32 -13.70 4.80
CA ILE A 70 15.62 -14.62 5.69
C ILE A 70 14.58 -15.41 4.90
N ALA A 71 13.76 -14.73 4.10
CA ALA A 71 12.73 -15.40 3.31
C ALA A 71 13.33 -16.34 2.28
N ALA A 72 14.38 -15.92 1.57
CA ALA A 72 15.09 -16.76 0.61
C ALA A 72 15.72 -17.99 1.27
N ALA A 73 16.40 -17.81 2.42
CA ALA A 73 17.00 -18.90 3.16
C ALA A 73 15.95 -19.91 3.65
N VAL A 74 14.86 -19.44 4.22
CA VAL A 74 13.79 -20.34 4.72
C VAL A 74 13.15 -21.15 3.59
N ILE A 75 12.83 -20.50 2.45
CA ILE A 75 12.26 -21.20 1.28
C ILE A 75 13.30 -22.21 0.71
N TYR A 76 14.57 -21.81 0.63
CA TYR A 76 15.65 -22.69 0.16
C TYR A 76 15.81 -23.93 1.06
N LEU A 77 15.92 -23.72 2.38
CA LEU A 77 16.06 -24.83 3.35
C LEU A 77 14.82 -25.72 3.36
N ALA A 78 13.64 -25.16 3.27
CA ALA A 78 12.41 -25.94 3.11
C ALA A 78 12.43 -26.78 1.83
N GLY A 79 12.96 -26.24 0.75
CA GLY A 79 13.13 -26.96 -0.52
C GLY A 79 14.10 -28.14 -0.46
N LEU A 80 15.12 -28.07 0.41
CA LEU A 80 16.01 -29.20 0.68
C LEU A 80 15.32 -30.33 1.43
N VAL A 81 14.32 -30.01 2.27
CA VAL A 81 13.52 -31.01 2.98
C VAL A 81 12.47 -31.61 2.03
N HIS A 82 11.65 -30.78 1.39
CA HIS A 82 10.65 -31.20 0.42
C HIS A 82 10.17 -30.04 -0.47
N PRO A 83 10.07 -30.22 -1.81
CA PRO A 83 9.63 -29.15 -2.72
C PRO A 83 8.23 -28.58 -2.40
N VAL A 84 7.30 -29.42 -1.91
CA VAL A 84 5.96 -28.99 -1.50
C VAL A 84 6.02 -28.06 -0.31
N LEU A 85 6.90 -28.29 0.66
CA LEU A 85 7.06 -27.40 1.82
C LEU A 85 7.52 -26.01 1.38
N ALA A 86 8.48 -25.92 0.47
CA ALA A 86 8.91 -24.66 -0.10
C ALA A 86 7.78 -23.94 -0.85
N PHE A 87 6.98 -24.67 -1.61
CA PHE A 87 5.82 -24.12 -2.30
C PHE A 87 4.75 -23.59 -1.33
N LEU A 88 4.44 -24.31 -0.26
CA LEU A 88 3.46 -23.88 0.75
C LEU A 88 3.92 -22.62 1.48
N LEU A 89 5.19 -22.54 1.87
CA LEU A 89 5.76 -21.34 2.52
C LEU A 89 5.79 -20.16 1.58
N GLU A 90 6.15 -20.37 0.32
CA GLU A 90 6.13 -19.32 -0.70
C GLU A 90 4.69 -18.81 -0.93
N THR A 91 3.72 -19.70 -1.02
CA THR A 91 2.29 -19.35 -1.16
C THR A 91 1.79 -18.58 0.06
N LEU A 92 2.12 -19.03 1.26
CA LEU A 92 1.76 -18.36 2.51
C LEU A 92 2.26 -16.91 2.54
N TRP A 93 3.51 -16.69 2.19
CA TRP A 93 4.09 -15.34 2.20
C TRP A 93 3.64 -14.49 1.01
N CYS A 94 3.32 -15.10 -0.14
CA CYS A 94 2.64 -14.39 -1.23
C CYS A 94 1.26 -13.87 -0.79
N TRP A 95 0.49 -14.69 -0.08
CA TRP A 95 -0.78 -14.31 0.52
C TRP A 95 -0.61 -13.13 1.49
N GLN A 96 0.26 -13.27 2.50
CA GLN A 96 0.48 -12.25 3.54
C GLN A 96 1.14 -10.95 3.04
N ALA A 97 1.66 -10.92 1.84
CA ALA A 97 2.19 -9.69 1.23
C ALA A 97 1.10 -8.82 0.60
N LEU A 98 -0.07 -9.37 0.29
CA LEU A 98 -1.19 -8.70 -0.36
C LEU A 98 -2.21 -8.20 0.67
N ALA A 99 -3.05 -7.25 0.28
CA ALA A 99 -4.01 -6.63 1.19
C ALA A 99 -5.36 -6.30 0.53
N VAL A 100 -5.78 -7.03 -0.51
CA VAL A 100 -7.04 -6.75 -1.25
C VAL A 100 -8.24 -6.88 -0.33
N LYS A 101 -8.34 -8.01 0.37
CA LYS A 101 -9.46 -8.27 1.27
C LYS A 101 -9.45 -7.37 2.49
N GLY A 102 -8.26 -7.10 3.05
CA GLY A 102 -8.10 -6.21 4.19
C GLY A 102 -8.60 -4.80 3.89
N LEU A 103 -8.16 -4.21 2.76
CA LEU A 103 -8.61 -2.88 2.31
C LEU A 103 -10.12 -2.83 2.08
N TYR A 104 -10.66 -3.84 1.39
CA TYR A 104 -12.11 -3.95 1.20
C TYR A 104 -12.86 -3.99 2.53
N THR A 105 -12.47 -4.87 3.42
CA THR A 105 -13.18 -5.08 4.70
C THR A 105 -13.15 -3.83 5.58
N GLU A 106 -11.98 -3.21 5.74
CA GLU A 106 -11.83 -2.04 6.60
C GLU A 106 -12.55 -0.81 6.01
N SER A 107 -12.42 -0.55 4.71
CA SER A 107 -13.14 0.56 4.08
C SER A 107 -14.66 0.36 4.08
N MET A 108 -15.14 -0.87 3.92
CA MET A 108 -16.57 -1.18 4.00
C MET A 108 -17.14 -1.06 5.43
N ARG A 109 -16.32 -1.21 6.48
CA ARG A 109 -16.72 -0.85 7.86
C ARG A 109 -17.01 0.64 7.98
N VAL A 110 -16.16 1.48 7.36
CA VAL A 110 -16.40 2.93 7.33
C VAL A 110 -17.71 3.25 6.63
N LYS A 111 -17.92 2.67 5.42
CA LYS A 111 -19.16 2.85 4.66
C LYS A 111 -20.39 2.49 5.50
N LYS A 112 -20.38 1.31 6.13
CA LYS A 112 -21.48 0.84 6.97
C LYS A 112 -21.83 1.84 8.08
N LYS A 113 -20.80 2.37 8.78
CA LYS A 113 -21.00 3.35 9.85
C LYS A 113 -21.57 4.69 9.34
N LEU A 114 -21.17 5.12 8.14
CA LEU A 114 -21.74 6.32 7.51
C LEU A 114 -23.21 6.12 7.12
N GLU A 115 -23.57 4.94 6.61
CA GLU A 115 -24.97 4.60 6.25
C GLU A 115 -25.87 4.47 7.49
N GLU A 116 -25.31 4.00 8.62
CA GLU A 116 -25.97 3.97 9.93
C GLU A 116 -26.09 5.37 10.58
N GLN A 117 -25.56 6.43 9.93
CA GLN A 117 -25.46 7.80 10.47
C GLN A 117 -24.66 7.87 11.80
N ASP A 118 -23.83 6.86 12.08
CA ASP A 118 -22.94 6.78 13.23
C ASP A 118 -21.60 7.47 12.90
N LEU A 119 -21.58 8.80 12.91
CA LEU A 119 -20.37 9.58 12.60
C LEU A 119 -19.21 9.30 13.59
N PRO A 120 -19.41 9.18 14.90
CA PRO A 120 -18.35 8.80 15.83
C PRO A 120 -17.75 7.42 15.51
N GLY A 121 -18.60 6.43 15.24
CA GLY A 121 -18.17 5.10 14.79
C GLY A 121 -17.45 5.12 13.46
N ALA A 122 -17.89 5.95 12.49
CA ALA A 122 -17.24 6.11 11.19
C ALA A 122 -15.82 6.74 11.33
N ARG A 123 -15.68 7.76 12.22
CA ARG A 123 -14.38 8.35 12.56
C ARG A 123 -13.42 7.33 13.19
N SER A 124 -13.93 6.51 14.09
CA SER A 124 -13.16 5.42 14.71
C SER A 124 -12.74 4.36 13.69
N ALA A 125 -13.65 3.98 12.79
CA ALA A 125 -13.37 3.01 11.74
C ALA A 125 -12.30 3.53 10.77
N VAL A 126 -12.42 4.77 10.28
CA VAL A 126 -11.44 5.34 9.35
C VAL A 126 -10.08 5.58 10.02
N ALA A 127 -10.02 5.91 11.31
CA ALA A 127 -8.78 6.07 12.07
C ALA A 127 -7.89 4.81 12.08
N ARG A 128 -8.46 3.63 11.84
CA ARG A 128 -7.71 2.37 11.74
C ARG A 128 -6.89 2.25 10.44
N ILE A 129 -7.26 3.00 9.42
CA ILE A 129 -6.68 2.87 8.07
C ILE A 129 -6.03 4.15 7.54
N VAL A 130 -6.09 5.26 8.30
CA VAL A 130 -5.44 6.53 7.92
C VAL A 130 -4.42 6.96 8.96
N GLY A 131 -3.38 7.69 8.53
CA GLY A 131 -2.36 8.25 9.42
C GLY A 131 -2.65 9.67 9.91
N ARG A 132 -3.81 10.27 9.57
CA ARG A 132 -4.21 11.63 9.95
C ARG A 132 -5.21 11.64 11.11
N ASP A 133 -5.35 12.80 11.74
CA ASP A 133 -6.35 13.01 12.80
C ASP A 133 -7.77 12.96 12.20
N THR A 134 -8.66 12.16 12.81
CA THR A 134 -10.01 11.91 12.28
C THR A 134 -11.12 12.54 13.11
N GLN A 135 -10.80 13.06 14.30
CA GLN A 135 -11.76 13.50 15.32
C GLN A 135 -12.72 14.61 14.83
N ASN A 136 -12.24 15.47 13.94
CA ASN A 136 -12.98 16.63 13.45
C ASN A 136 -13.54 16.46 12.04
N LEU A 137 -13.41 15.27 11.41
CA LEU A 137 -13.94 15.02 10.08
C LEU A 137 -15.46 14.94 10.11
N ASP A 138 -16.11 15.62 9.18
CA ASP A 138 -17.52 15.39 8.88
C ASP A 138 -17.73 14.09 8.08
N ALA A 139 -18.95 13.73 7.75
CA ALA A 139 -19.25 12.51 7.03
C ALA A 139 -18.57 12.46 5.64
N ALA A 140 -18.54 13.59 4.92
CA ALA A 140 -17.87 13.70 3.64
C ALA A 140 -16.34 13.55 3.79
N GLY A 141 -15.73 14.16 4.82
CA GLY A 141 -14.32 14.05 5.14
C GLY A 141 -13.91 12.62 5.50
N VAL A 142 -14.76 11.90 6.24
CA VAL A 142 -14.53 10.46 6.56
C VAL A 142 -14.60 9.61 5.28
N ALA A 143 -15.59 9.84 4.41
CA ALA A 143 -15.71 9.12 3.15
C ALA A 143 -14.51 9.40 2.22
N LYS A 144 -14.09 10.68 2.09
CA LYS A 144 -12.87 11.06 1.34
C LYS A 144 -11.64 10.32 1.84
N ALA A 145 -11.43 10.32 3.17
CA ALA A 145 -10.29 9.64 3.78
C ALA A 145 -10.27 8.14 3.46
N ALA A 146 -11.41 7.48 3.49
CA ALA A 146 -11.50 6.06 3.13
C ALA A 146 -11.21 5.82 1.64
N ILE A 147 -11.74 6.68 0.75
CA ILE A 147 -11.52 6.59 -0.70
C ILE A 147 -10.03 6.79 -1.04
N GLU A 148 -9.41 7.84 -0.49
CA GLU A 148 -7.98 8.11 -0.64
C GLU A 148 -7.13 6.92 -0.21
N THR A 149 -7.44 6.36 0.97
CA THR A 149 -6.72 5.19 1.50
C THR A 149 -6.84 3.97 0.58
N VAL A 150 -8.03 3.67 0.06
CA VAL A 150 -8.21 2.55 -0.88
C VAL A 150 -7.45 2.80 -2.18
N ALA A 151 -7.48 4.03 -2.71
CA ALA A 151 -6.78 4.39 -3.94
C ALA A 151 -5.27 4.30 -3.81
N GLU A 152 -4.69 4.88 -2.73
CA GLU A 152 -3.25 4.84 -2.44
C GLU A 152 -2.79 3.41 -2.17
N ASN A 153 -3.49 2.69 -1.29
CA ASN A 153 -3.10 1.34 -0.89
C ASN A 153 -3.40 0.28 -1.96
N PHE A 154 -4.20 0.55 -2.99
CA PHE A 154 -4.21 -0.30 -4.18
C PHE A 154 -2.82 -0.35 -4.81
N SER A 155 -2.12 0.78 -4.91
CA SER A 155 -0.72 0.79 -5.37
C SER A 155 0.19 0.06 -4.39
N ASP A 156 0.19 0.48 -3.12
CA ASP A 156 1.22 0.13 -2.14
C ASP A 156 0.95 -1.21 -1.44
N GLY A 157 -0.29 -1.59 -1.31
CA GLY A 157 -0.74 -2.81 -0.62
C GLY A 157 -1.11 -3.97 -1.56
N VAL A 158 -1.27 -3.72 -2.87
CA VAL A 158 -1.70 -4.75 -3.82
C VAL A 158 -0.81 -4.80 -5.05
N ALA A 159 -0.79 -3.74 -5.88
CA ALA A 159 -0.15 -3.80 -7.18
C ALA A 159 1.38 -3.86 -7.07
N ALA A 160 1.99 -3.07 -6.18
CA ALA A 160 3.43 -3.11 -5.97
C ALA A 160 3.91 -4.42 -5.32
N PRO A 161 3.30 -4.93 -4.23
CA PRO A 161 3.63 -6.26 -3.75
C PRO A 161 3.51 -7.33 -4.84
N LEU A 162 2.41 -7.34 -5.60
CA LEU A 162 2.18 -8.30 -6.67
C LEU A 162 3.25 -8.22 -7.78
N PHE A 163 3.67 -7.00 -8.14
CA PHE A 163 4.77 -6.77 -9.07
C PHE A 163 6.07 -7.42 -8.60
N TYR A 164 6.46 -7.20 -7.34
CA TYR A 164 7.67 -7.77 -6.77
C TYR A 164 7.58 -9.28 -6.55
N LEU A 165 6.40 -9.78 -6.15
CA LEU A 165 6.13 -11.22 -6.01
C LEU A 165 6.30 -11.96 -7.34
N VAL A 166 5.81 -11.40 -8.44
CA VAL A 166 5.94 -12.02 -9.75
C VAL A 166 7.38 -12.02 -10.25
N ILE A 167 8.18 -11.00 -9.92
CA ILE A 167 9.60 -10.92 -10.31
C ILE A 167 10.45 -11.92 -9.51
N GLY A 168 10.39 -11.91 -8.19
CA GLY A 168 11.32 -12.63 -7.32
C GLY A 168 10.68 -13.49 -6.24
N GLY A 169 9.39 -13.82 -6.35
CA GLY A 169 8.67 -14.62 -5.36
C GLY A 169 8.49 -13.91 -4.02
N ALA A 170 8.15 -14.68 -3.01
CA ALA A 170 7.95 -14.17 -1.66
C ALA A 170 9.17 -13.43 -1.08
N PRO A 171 10.42 -13.81 -1.34
CA PRO A 171 11.58 -13.05 -0.85
C PRO A 171 11.56 -11.58 -1.30
N LEU A 172 11.34 -11.32 -2.58
CA LEU A 172 11.31 -9.96 -3.11
C LEU A 172 10.03 -9.21 -2.69
N GLY A 173 8.89 -9.90 -2.61
CA GLY A 173 7.65 -9.36 -2.08
C GLY A 173 7.78 -8.91 -0.61
N LEU A 174 8.41 -9.71 0.24
CA LEU A 174 8.66 -9.35 1.64
C LEU A 174 9.73 -8.26 1.80
N CYS A 175 10.73 -8.21 0.91
CA CYS A 175 11.66 -7.09 0.82
C CYS A 175 10.92 -5.76 0.56
N TYR A 176 10.06 -5.73 -0.44
CA TYR A 176 9.21 -4.59 -0.72
C TYR A 176 8.29 -4.25 0.47
N LYS A 177 7.66 -5.25 1.08
CA LYS A 177 6.79 -5.04 2.23
C LYS A 177 7.54 -4.44 3.42
N ALA A 178 8.82 -4.81 3.60
CA ALA A 178 9.69 -4.22 4.62
C ALA A 178 9.99 -2.74 4.32
N ILE A 179 10.22 -2.37 3.05
CA ILE A 179 10.42 -0.98 2.61
C ILE A 179 9.16 -0.16 2.94
N ASN A 180 8.00 -0.60 2.51
CA ASN A 180 6.74 0.08 2.69
C ASN A 180 6.33 0.20 4.18
N THR A 181 6.53 -0.87 4.97
CA THR A 181 6.29 -0.83 6.43
C THR A 181 7.22 0.16 7.13
N MET A 182 8.46 0.23 6.70
CA MET A 182 9.44 1.15 7.26
C MET A 182 9.07 2.61 6.97
N ASP A 183 8.66 2.95 5.74
CA ASP A 183 8.17 4.28 5.42
C ASP A 183 6.95 4.63 6.26
N SER A 184 5.97 3.75 6.36
CA SER A 184 4.75 3.94 7.16
C SER A 184 5.04 4.17 8.65
N MET A 185 6.15 3.65 9.19
CA MET A 185 6.49 3.78 10.62
C MET A 185 7.42 4.96 10.92
N VAL A 186 8.36 5.26 10.03
CA VAL A 186 9.41 6.25 10.31
C VAL A 186 9.57 7.31 9.21
N GLY A 187 8.83 7.24 8.09
CA GLY A 187 8.93 8.18 6.97
C GLY A 187 8.33 9.57 7.21
N TYR A 188 7.79 9.83 8.40
CA TYR A 188 7.15 11.10 8.73
C TYR A 188 8.12 12.29 8.76
N LYS A 189 7.67 13.46 8.29
CA LYS A 189 8.41 14.73 8.32
C LYS A 189 8.17 15.50 9.64
N ASN A 190 8.28 14.83 10.79
CA ASN A 190 8.23 15.44 12.12
C ASN A 190 9.64 15.53 12.71
N ASP A 191 9.78 16.22 13.85
CA ASP A 191 11.08 16.47 14.50
C ASP A 191 11.85 15.18 14.79
N ARG A 192 11.15 14.08 15.11
CA ARG A 192 11.77 12.79 15.43
C ARG A 192 12.35 12.10 14.20
N TYR A 193 11.67 12.18 13.04
CA TYR A 193 11.96 11.36 11.86
C TYR A 193 12.48 12.13 10.65
N LEU A 194 12.51 13.47 10.70
CA LEU A 194 12.92 14.32 9.57
C LEU A 194 14.26 13.90 8.94
N TYR A 195 15.21 13.52 9.77
CA TYR A 195 16.53 13.05 9.32
C TYR A 195 16.62 11.54 9.32
N PHE A 196 16.16 10.88 10.37
CA PHE A 196 16.24 9.42 10.52
C PHE A 196 15.39 8.69 9.48
N GLY A 197 14.14 9.10 9.25
CA GLY A 197 13.22 8.46 8.32
C GLY A 197 13.45 8.80 6.85
N ARG A 198 14.31 9.77 6.55
CA ARG A 198 14.50 10.27 5.18
C ARG A 198 14.95 9.21 4.19
N ALA A 199 15.81 8.28 4.61
CA ALA A 199 16.27 7.20 3.74
C ALA A 199 15.16 6.19 3.46
N ALA A 200 14.33 5.88 4.47
CA ALA A 200 13.16 5.01 4.34
C ALA A 200 12.17 5.58 3.33
N ALA A 201 11.75 6.84 3.50
CA ALA A 201 10.82 7.51 2.61
C ALA A 201 11.32 7.56 1.16
N LYS A 202 12.61 7.89 0.94
CA LYS A 202 13.18 7.91 -0.40
C LYS A 202 13.29 6.53 -1.03
N LEU A 203 13.58 5.50 -0.25
CA LEU A 203 13.65 4.12 -0.75
C LEU A 203 12.26 3.64 -1.17
N ASP A 204 11.23 3.96 -0.38
CA ASP A 204 9.83 3.68 -0.73
C ASP A 204 9.40 4.44 -1.99
N ASP A 205 9.74 5.73 -2.11
CA ASP A 205 9.48 6.52 -3.32
C ASP A 205 10.07 5.86 -4.58
N VAL A 206 11.28 5.31 -4.50
CA VAL A 206 11.96 4.61 -5.61
C VAL A 206 11.31 3.25 -5.87
N ALA A 207 11.04 2.47 -4.84
CA ALA A 207 10.44 1.14 -4.97
C ALA A 207 9.02 1.21 -5.58
N ASN A 208 8.25 2.24 -5.22
CA ASN A 208 6.91 2.45 -5.75
C ASN A 208 6.87 3.21 -7.08
N TYR A 209 7.99 3.71 -7.60
CA TYR A 209 7.97 4.60 -8.76
C TYR A 209 7.33 3.94 -10.00
N ILE A 210 7.75 2.75 -10.39
CA ILE A 210 7.18 2.00 -11.51
C ILE A 210 5.81 1.42 -11.15
N PRO A 211 5.65 0.70 -10.01
CA PRO A 211 4.35 0.13 -9.65
C PRO A 211 3.21 1.15 -9.58
N ALA A 212 3.43 2.35 -9.01
CA ALA A 212 2.38 3.36 -8.89
C ALA A 212 1.86 3.85 -10.26
N ARG A 213 2.72 3.96 -11.23
CA ARG A 213 2.32 4.35 -12.61
C ARG A 213 1.54 3.25 -13.30
N ILE A 214 1.99 2.00 -13.17
CA ILE A 214 1.24 0.84 -13.66
C ILE A 214 -0.14 0.79 -12.96
N SER A 215 -0.18 1.00 -11.64
CA SER A 215 -1.42 1.04 -10.85
C SER A 215 -2.41 2.08 -11.35
N ALA A 216 -1.94 3.28 -11.71
CA ALA A 216 -2.79 4.32 -12.27
C ALA A 216 -3.48 3.86 -13.56
N PHE A 217 -2.74 3.25 -14.49
CA PHE A 217 -3.32 2.73 -15.73
C PHE A 217 -4.26 1.56 -15.50
N LEU A 218 -3.94 0.66 -14.57
CA LEU A 218 -4.81 -0.45 -14.17
C LEU A 218 -6.13 0.06 -13.58
N MET A 219 -6.08 1.10 -12.73
CA MET A 219 -7.28 1.73 -12.17
C MET A 219 -8.10 2.47 -13.23
N MET A 220 -7.47 3.14 -14.21
CA MET A 220 -8.20 3.76 -15.32
C MET A 220 -8.96 2.73 -16.14
N PHE A 221 -8.31 1.59 -16.42
CA PHE A 221 -8.97 0.49 -17.15
C PHE A 221 -10.09 -0.14 -16.30
N ALA A 222 -9.87 -0.30 -15.01
CA ALA A 222 -10.91 -0.76 -14.08
C ALA A 222 -12.08 0.24 -13.99
N ALA A 223 -11.83 1.56 -14.02
CA ALA A 223 -12.87 2.58 -14.09
C ALA A 223 -13.79 2.38 -15.29
N LEU A 224 -13.21 2.11 -16.47
CA LEU A 224 -13.98 1.80 -17.68
C LEU A 224 -14.87 0.57 -17.48
N LEU A 225 -14.30 -0.53 -16.96
CA LEU A 225 -15.03 -1.79 -16.77
C LEU A 225 -16.10 -1.74 -15.69
N THR A 226 -15.94 -0.85 -14.71
CA THR A 226 -16.89 -0.67 -13.59
C THR A 226 -17.90 0.44 -13.83
N GLY A 227 -17.93 1.02 -15.06
CA GLY A 227 -18.88 2.05 -15.44
C GLY A 227 -18.61 3.42 -14.78
N GLN A 228 -17.36 3.68 -14.37
CA GLN A 228 -16.93 4.99 -13.86
C GLN A 228 -16.37 5.86 -15.00
N ASN A 229 -16.13 7.14 -14.72
CA ASN A 229 -15.70 8.11 -15.73
C ASN A 229 -14.21 7.97 -16.07
N ALA A 230 -13.84 6.96 -16.86
CA ALA A 230 -12.45 6.69 -17.25
C ALA A 230 -11.80 7.84 -18.05
N LYS A 231 -12.58 8.59 -18.86
CA LYS A 231 -12.09 9.75 -19.61
C LYS A 231 -11.67 10.87 -18.67
N HIS A 232 -12.52 11.20 -17.70
CA HIS A 232 -12.21 12.23 -16.70
C HIS A 232 -11.10 11.75 -15.76
N ALA A 233 -11.06 10.48 -15.39
CA ALA A 233 -9.94 9.89 -14.65
C ALA A 233 -8.59 10.15 -15.33
N PHE A 234 -8.50 9.97 -16.65
CA PHE A 234 -7.28 10.26 -17.40
C PHE A 234 -6.94 11.77 -17.41
N GLN A 235 -7.94 12.64 -17.55
CA GLN A 235 -7.74 14.10 -17.54
C GLN A 235 -7.20 14.58 -16.19
N ILE A 236 -7.84 14.15 -15.08
CA ILE A 236 -7.42 14.49 -13.73
C ILE A 236 -6.04 13.90 -13.42
N TRP A 237 -5.79 12.64 -13.76
CA TRP A 237 -4.46 12.05 -13.60
C TRP A 237 -3.37 12.84 -14.32
N LYS A 238 -3.60 13.26 -15.56
CA LYS A 238 -2.63 14.05 -16.32
C LYS A 238 -2.32 15.38 -15.65
N ARG A 239 -3.33 16.02 -15.02
CA ARG A 239 -3.23 17.31 -14.35
C ARG A 239 -2.64 17.21 -12.95
N ASP A 240 -3.14 16.25 -12.12
CA ASP A 240 -2.99 16.27 -10.68
C ASP A 240 -2.08 15.17 -10.12
N ARG A 241 -1.54 14.26 -10.93
CA ARG A 241 -0.72 13.12 -10.47
C ARG A 241 0.53 13.48 -9.67
N TYR A 242 0.87 14.75 -9.57
CA TYR A 242 1.98 15.26 -8.77
C TYR A 242 1.54 16.15 -7.61
N ASN A 243 0.25 16.26 -7.36
CA ASN A 243 -0.33 17.06 -6.27
C ASN A 243 -0.25 16.34 -4.93
N HIS A 244 0.86 15.69 -4.63
CA HIS A 244 1.12 15.02 -3.35
C HIS A 244 2.61 15.15 -2.97
N ALA A 245 2.89 15.02 -1.67
CA ALA A 245 4.27 15.07 -1.15
C ALA A 245 5.14 13.88 -1.58
N SER A 246 4.53 12.70 -1.74
CA SER A 246 5.14 11.55 -2.42
C SER A 246 4.86 11.62 -3.93
N PRO A 247 5.81 11.26 -4.79
CA PRO A 247 5.62 11.24 -6.25
C PRO A 247 4.70 10.10 -6.71
N ASN A 248 4.26 9.23 -5.80
CA ASN A 248 3.56 8.00 -6.08
C ASN A 248 2.08 8.02 -5.65
N SER A 249 1.73 8.58 -4.48
CA SER A 249 0.38 8.52 -3.91
C SER A 249 -0.68 9.14 -4.83
N ALA A 250 -0.40 10.33 -5.38
CA ALA A 250 -1.34 11.00 -6.28
C ALA A 250 -1.54 10.27 -7.63
N GLN A 251 -0.74 9.27 -7.97
CA GLN A 251 -0.94 8.52 -9.22
C GLN A 251 -2.31 7.82 -9.24
N THR A 252 -2.64 7.11 -8.18
CA THR A 252 -3.91 6.40 -8.05
C THR A 252 -5.04 7.25 -7.46
N GLU A 253 -4.72 8.19 -6.53
CA GLU A 253 -5.70 9.11 -5.98
C GLU A 253 -6.30 10.02 -7.06
N SER A 254 -5.50 10.53 -8.00
CA SER A 254 -6.00 11.37 -9.09
C SER A 254 -6.89 10.59 -10.06
N VAL A 255 -6.59 9.32 -10.30
CA VAL A 255 -7.48 8.43 -11.08
C VAL A 255 -8.80 8.24 -10.35
N ALA A 256 -8.77 7.98 -9.03
CA ALA A 256 -9.97 7.80 -8.23
C ALA A 256 -10.83 9.07 -8.20
N ALA A 257 -10.22 10.25 -8.00
CA ALA A 257 -10.92 11.53 -7.99
C ALA A 257 -11.64 11.79 -9.31
N GLY A 258 -10.93 11.61 -10.44
CA GLY A 258 -11.51 11.81 -11.76
C GLY A 258 -12.54 10.75 -12.15
N ALA A 259 -12.31 9.47 -11.80
CA ALA A 259 -13.25 8.41 -12.09
C ALA A 259 -14.59 8.58 -11.36
N LEU A 260 -14.55 9.14 -10.16
CA LEU A 260 -15.71 9.35 -9.31
C LEU A 260 -16.28 10.76 -9.42
N ASP A 261 -15.69 11.66 -10.20
CA ASP A 261 -16.11 13.06 -10.37
C ASP A 261 -16.16 13.84 -9.04
N ILE A 262 -15.20 13.61 -8.15
CA ILE A 262 -15.15 14.18 -6.79
C ILE A 262 -13.82 14.87 -6.51
N LEU A 263 -13.82 15.73 -5.49
CA LEU A 263 -12.62 16.40 -4.98
C LEU A 263 -12.06 15.63 -3.78
N LEU A 264 -10.80 15.18 -3.88
CA LEU A 264 -10.03 14.49 -2.84
C LEU A 264 -8.87 15.39 -2.32
N ALA A 265 -8.14 14.87 -1.35
CA ALA A 265 -7.02 15.54 -0.69
C ALA A 265 -7.40 16.92 -0.07
N GLY A 266 -6.49 17.89 -0.09
CA GLY A 266 -6.64 19.16 0.61
C GLY A 266 -6.06 19.11 2.03
N ASP A 267 -6.30 20.19 2.78
CA ASP A 267 -5.75 20.38 4.12
C ASP A 267 -6.17 19.26 5.07
N ALA A 268 -5.23 18.77 5.89
CA ALA A 268 -5.49 17.71 6.85
C ALA A 268 -4.73 17.93 8.17
N TRP A 269 -5.28 17.43 9.25
CA TRP A 269 -4.65 17.49 10.57
C TRP A 269 -3.78 16.25 10.83
N TYR A 270 -2.56 16.50 11.30
CA TYR A 270 -1.62 15.46 11.70
C TYR A 270 -1.01 15.83 13.05
N PHE A 271 -1.20 14.99 14.04
CA PHE A 271 -0.67 15.23 15.41
C PHE A 271 -1.06 16.60 15.95
N GLY A 272 -2.31 17.04 15.73
CA GLY A 272 -2.84 18.32 16.17
C GLY A 272 -2.34 19.54 15.37
N LYS A 273 -1.60 19.35 14.27
CA LYS A 273 -1.13 20.43 13.38
C LYS A 273 -1.81 20.35 12.03
N LEU A 274 -2.28 21.48 11.52
CA LEU A 274 -2.83 21.61 10.18
C LEU A 274 -1.70 21.59 9.14
N VAL A 275 -1.76 20.63 8.23
CA VAL A 275 -0.83 20.51 7.10
C VAL A 275 -1.59 20.90 5.84
N LYS A 276 -1.14 21.97 5.20
CA LYS A 276 -1.70 22.41 3.90
C LYS A 276 -1.24 21.46 2.79
N LYS A 277 -2.20 20.99 2.01
CA LYS A 277 -1.97 20.12 0.87
C LYS A 277 -2.79 20.58 -0.33
N PRO A 278 -2.28 20.42 -1.57
CA PRO A 278 -3.09 20.66 -2.75
C PRO A 278 -4.28 19.69 -2.79
N THR A 279 -5.33 20.11 -3.46
CA THR A 279 -6.47 19.24 -3.78
C THR A 279 -6.19 18.42 -5.04
N ILE A 280 -6.92 17.31 -5.18
CA ILE A 280 -6.85 16.39 -6.31
C ILE A 280 -8.27 16.18 -6.85
N GLY A 281 -8.48 16.38 -8.15
CA GLY A 281 -9.78 16.24 -8.79
C GLY A 281 -10.57 17.53 -8.87
N GLU A 282 -11.88 17.40 -9.04
CA GLU A 282 -12.84 18.47 -9.19
C GLU A 282 -14.10 18.19 -8.36
N ASN A 283 -14.69 19.23 -7.81
CA ASN A 283 -15.92 19.10 -7.02
C ASN A 283 -17.17 19.15 -7.93
N LEU A 284 -17.31 18.16 -8.82
CA LEU A 284 -18.43 18.09 -9.75
C LEU A 284 -19.70 17.55 -9.07
N ARG A 285 -19.55 16.80 -8.00
CA ARG A 285 -20.60 16.34 -7.13
C ARG A 285 -20.12 16.14 -5.69
N PRO A 286 -21.02 16.11 -4.70
CA PRO A 286 -20.64 15.79 -3.34
C PRO A 286 -20.12 14.35 -3.21
N VAL A 287 -19.23 14.13 -2.25
CA VAL A 287 -18.76 12.79 -1.88
C VAL A 287 -19.82 12.08 -1.04
N GLU A 288 -20.11 10.83 -1.39
CA GLU A 288 -21.10 9.98 -0.75
C GLU A 288 -20.46 8.72 -0.12
N ALA A 289 -21.12 8.13 0.87
CA ALA A 289 -20.69 6.83 1.42
C ALA A 289 -20.68 5.72 0.35
N ALA A 290 -21.52 5.82 -0.68
CA ALA A 290 -21.56 4.90 -1.82
C ALA A 290 -20.25 4.90 -2.64
N ASP A 291 -19.48 5.98 -2.62
CA ASP A 291 -18.20 6.09 -3.34
C ASP A 291 -17.15 5.14 -2.79
N ILE A 292 -17.23 4.78 -1.52
CA ILE A 292 -16.38 3.75 -0.91
C ILE A 292 -16.61 2.40 -1.60
N MET A 293 -17.84 2.06 -1.97
CA MET A 293 -18.10 0.84 -2.74
C MET A 293 -17.63 0.97 -4.18
N ARG A 294 -17.80 2.14 -4.80
CA ARG A 294 -17.36 2.38 -6.19
C ARG A 294 -15.85 2.22 -6.32
N ILE A 295 -15.06 2.84 -5.42
CA ILE A 295 -13.60 2.70 -5.42
C ILE A 295 -13.15 1.26 -5.10
N ASN A 296 -13.83 0.54 -4.22
CA ASN A 296 -13.54 -0.87 -3.95
C ASN A 296 -13.78 -1.77 -5.17
N ARG A 297 -14.84 -1.53 -5.93
CA ARG A 297 -15.07 -2.25 -7.19
C ARG A 297 -13.96 -1.99 -8.19
N MET A 298 -13.51 -0.74 -8.33
CA MET A 298 -12.35 -0.40 -9.17
C MET A 298 -11.09 -1.10 -8.67
N MET A 299 -10.81 -1.07 -7.38
CA MET A 299 -9.64 -1.71 -6.75
C MET A 299 -9.61 -3.22 -7.03
N ILE A 300 -10.72 -3.94 -6.77
CA ILE A 300 -10.80 -5.38 -6.99
C ILE A 300 -10.62 -5.71 -8.47
N THR A 301 -11.28 -4.97 -9.36
CA THR A 301 -11.15 -5.16 -10.81
C THR A 301 -9.72 -4.91 -11.26
N ALA A 302 -9.09 -3.82 -10.82
CA ALA A 302 -7.71 -3.50 -11.13
C ALA A 302 -6.73 -4.56 -10.59
N SER A 303 -7.01 -5.13 -9.40
CA SER A 303 -6.20 -6.20 -8.80
C SER A 303 -6.24 -7.49 -9.63
N LEU A 304 -7.41 -7.86 -10.14
CA LEU A 304 -7.55 -9.03 -11.02
C LEU A 304 -6.84 -8.81 -12.37
N ILE A 305 -6.94 -7.61 -12.94
CA ILE A 305 -6.22 -7.26 -14.17
C ILE A 305 -4.70 -7.29 -13.93
N ALA A 306 -4.23 -6.74 -12.79
CA ALA A 306 -2.83 -6.79 -12.39
C ALA A 306 -2.32 -8.22 -12.29
N LEU A 307 -3.07 -9.11 -11.64
CA LEU A 307 -2.72 -10.52 -11.51
C LEU A 307 -2.52 -11.18 -12.87
N VAL A 308 -3.50 -11.03 -13.76
CA VAL A 308 -3.44 -11.63 -15.11
C VAL A 308 -2.26 -11.07 -15.91
N LEU A 309 -2.11 -9.73 -15.91
CA LEU A 309 -1.03 -9.06 -16.65
C LEU A 309 0.36 -9.49 -16.16
N PHE A 310 0.59 -9.45 -14.83
CA PHE A 310 1.90 -9.74 -14.27
C PHE A 310 2.25 -11.23 -14.39
N LEU A 311 1.27 -12.13 -14.23
CA LEU A 311 1.50 -13.56 -14.46
C LEU A 311 1.75 -13.87 -15.93
N ALA A 312 1.06 -13.22 -16.87
CA ALA A 312 1.33 -13.37 -18.29
C ALA A 312 2.76 -12.94 -18.64
N VAL A 313 3.20 -11.78 -18.13
CA VAL A 313 4.59 -11.31 -18.30
C VAL A 313 5.59 -12.33 -17.73
N ARG A 314 5.33 -12.86 -16.53
CA ARG A 314 6.19 -13.90 -15.92
C ARG A 314 6.27 -15.17 -16.76
N CYS A 315 5.12 -15.64 -17.28
CA CYS A 315 5.09 -16.84 -18.13
C CYS A 315 5.90 -16.63 -19.42
N VAL A 316 5.72 -15.48 -20.09
CA VAL A 316 6.50 -15.13 -21.27
C VAL A 316 8.01 -15.10 -20.97
N LEU A 317 8.41 -14.45 -19.88
CA LEU A 317 9.82 -14.42 -19.48
C LEU A 317 10.37 -15.81 -19.17
N CYS A 318 9.58 -16.71 -18.56
CA CYS A 318 10.01 -18.09 -18.30
C CYS A 318 10.10 -18.98 -19.55
N ILE A 319 9.50 -18.56 -20.66
CA ILE A 319 9.58 -19.28 -21.95
C ILE A 319 10.80 -18.79 -22.76
N LEU A 320 11.14 -17.50 -22.63
CA LEU A 320 12.21 -16.87 -23.39
C LEU A 320 13.61 -17.03 -22.76
N LEU A 321 13.66 -17.28 -21.46
CA LEU A 321 14.89 -17.52 -20.68
C LEU A 321 15.07 -19.00 -20.34
#